data_4d0ecc6b54cb7bbc2c8540931c82c95b
#
_entry.id   4d0ecc6b54cb7bbc2c8540931c82c95b
#
_cell.length_a   1.000
_cell.length_b   1.000
_cell.length_c   1.000
_cell.angle_alpha   90.00
_cell.angle_beta   90.00
_cell.angle_gamma   90.00
#
_symmetry.space_group_name_H-M   'P 1'
#
loop_
_entity.id
_entity.type
_entity.pdbx_description
1 polymer ?
#
loop_
_entity_poly.entity_id
_entity_poly.type
_entity_poly.pdbx_seq_one_letter_code
_entity_poly.pdbx_strand_id
1 'polypeptide(L)'
;MSDEGRLDKETGLLQSHRHFWNNSPGTVLRRTQLTGNSDPLRVHIYDENIKGEFTPEMLDLEKLIDDIKHAYQGHSLLNGDTFQSIPLAPVVPWMEAIIGCHLYSLGRGASMVANPADIEPGDLAQHLRHLLDNLSENVWFKKLGDGYQALAEVLGAKFPLTHTLMRGPGDMVGALLGHENLVGRMLKPADNKDFLNELLDLCAKIYIKVAKMQLERTKEFKEGYCNWWGLWAPGLNVRTQEDEAAFVSPKLYNEFLLPYHIQEADAFDYSAFHMHSGYVRLIYNWRDFSKKSNISAFEVALDPSGPAVEDLMETLLEINSEKPLIIDATTDEQDKAIKKHFGDFPGSVLYTEPSSAQGLLSFKQQET
;
A
#
# COMPACT_ATOMS: atom_id res chain seq x y z
N MET A 1 10.98 29.06 11.24
CA MET A 1 9.75 29.44 10.50
C MET A 1 8.71 29.83 11.54
N SER A 2 8.01 30.95 11.43
CA SER A 2 6.93 31.33 12.35
C SER A 2 5.75 30.37 12.24
N ASP A 3 4.93 30.25 13.29
CA ASP A 3 3.75 29.38 13.27
C ASP A 3 2.77 29.77 12.16
N GLU A 4 2.61 31.06 11.83
CA GLU A 4 1.83 31.54 10.68
C GLU A 4 2.37 31.03 9.35
N GLY A 5 3.67 31.13 9.11
CA GLY A 5 4.28 30.66 7.87
C GLY A 5 4.22 29.14 7.70
N ARG A 6 4.13 28.39 8.80
CA ARG A 6 3.90 26.95 8.81
C ARG A 6 2.44 26.62 8.44
N LEU A 7 1.48 27.32 9.01
CA LEU A 7 0.04 27.14 8.75
C LEU A 7 -0.30 27.41 7.28
N ASP A 8 0.27 28.48 6.71
CA ASP A 8 0.10 28.83 5.29
C ASP A 8 0.65 27.74 4.36
N LYS A 9 1.82 27.20 4.69
CA LYS A 9 2.43 26.11 3.91
C LYS A 9 1.57 24.83 3.95
N GLU A 10 1.07 24.45 5.13
CA GLU A 10 0.22 23.28 5.28
C GLU A 10 -1.12 23.44 4.56
N THR A 11 -1.73 24.63 4.59
CA THR A 11 -2.98 24.94 3.86
C THR A 11 -2.76 24.84 2.34
N GLY A 12 -1.66 25.41 1.85
CA GLY A 12 -1.27 25.30 0.43
C GLY A 12 -1.07 23.85 0.00
N LEU A 13 -0.48 23.03 0.87
CA LEU A 13 -0.26 21.60 0.60
C LEU A 13 -1.57 20.83 0.50
N LEU A 14 -2.52 21.05 1.41
CA LEU A 14 -3.85 20.42 1.33
C LEU A 14 -4.57 20.79 0.03
N GLN A 15 -4.43 22.03 -0.43
CA GLN A 15 -4.98 22.46 -1.72
C GLN A 15 -4.30 21.76 -2.89
N SER A 16 -2.98 21.59 -2.85
CA SER A 16 -2.23 20.85 -3.89
C SER A 16 -2.65 19.40 -3.96
N HIS A 17 -2.92 18.77 -2.79
CA HIS A 17 -3.45 17.39 -2.76
C HIS A 17 -4.87 17.30 -3.34
N ARG A 18 -5.74 18.30 -3.11
CA ARG A 18 -7.06 18.36 -3.76
C ARG A 18 -6.94 18.48 -5.28
N HIS A 19 -6.00 19.29 -5.77
CA HIS A 19 -5.71 19.40 -7.20
C HIS A 19 -5.21 18.07 -7.77
N PHE A 20 -4.36 17.34 -7.01
CA PHE A 20 -3.91 16.01 -7.41
C PHE A 20 -5.10 15.06 -7.60
N TRP A 21 -5.97 14.91 -6.60
CA TRP A 21 -7.11 14.00 -6.67
C TRP A 21 -8.12 14.37 -7.76
N ASN A 22 -8.20 15.65 -8.13
CA ASN A 22 -9.04 16.13 -9.23
C ASN A 22 -8.39 15.98 -10.61
N ASN A 23 -7.25 15.31 -10.69
CA ASN A 23 -6.44 15.18 -11.91
C ASN A 23 -6.19 16.52 -12.62
N SER A 24 -5.90 17.58 -11.87
CA SER A 24 -5.74 18.92 -12.39
C SER A 24 -4.46 19.04 -13.23
N PRO A 25 -4.52 19.50 -14.49
CA PRO A 25 -3.36 19.66 -15.35
C PRO A 25 -2.24 20.48 -14.71
N GLY A 26 -0.99 20.08 -14.93
CA GLY A 26 0.19 20.78 -14.41
C GLY A 26 0.45 20.60 -12.92
N THR A 27 -0.31 19.76 -12.22
CA THR A 27 -0.05 19.43 -10.81
C THR A 27 1.03 18.36 -10.72
N VAL A 28 2.24 18.74 -10.33
CA VAL A 28 3.36 17.82 -10.08
C VAL A 28 3.76 17.94 -8.62
N LEU A 29 3.49 16.89 -7.85
CA LEU A 29 3.91 16.75 -6.46
C LEU A 29 5.16 15.88 -6.39
N ARG A 30 6.04 16.17 -5.45
CA ARG A 30 7.29 15.44 -5.25
C ARG A 30 7.44 14.99 -3.81
N ARG A 31 7.91 13.77 -3.64
CA ARG A 31 8.36 13.25 -2.34
C ARG A 31 9.70 12.54 -2.51
N THR A 32 10.43 12.39 -1.43
CA THR A 32 11.69 11.64 -1.42
C THR A 32 11.47 10.29 -0.77
N GLN A 33 11.93 9.22 -1.43
CA GLN A 33 11.97 7.91 -0.80
C GLN A 33 13.09 7.86 0.22
N LEU A 34 12.74 7.51 1.46
CA LEU A 34 13.75 7.25 2.49
C LEU A 34 14.28 5.83 2.31
N THR A 35 15.59 5.65 2.29
CA THR A 35 16.23 4.33 2.08
C THR A 35 17.32 4.05 3.12
N GLY A 36 17.66 2.77 3.28
CA GLY A 36 18.72 2.32 4.18
C GLY A 36 18.40 2.57 5.66
N ASN A 37 19.41 2.92 6.45
CA ASN A 37 19.29 3.18 7.90
C ASN A 37 18.48 4.45 8.23
N SER A 38 18.13 5.24 7.22
CA SER A 38 17.29 6.44 7.36
C SER A 38 15.82 6.17 7.06
N ASP A 39 15.47 4.94 6.65
CA ASP A 39 14.08 4.54 6.40
C ASP A 39 13.44 4.10 7.71
N PRO A 40 12.54 4.91 8.30
CA PRO A 40 11.89 4.55 9.55
C PRO A 40 10.94 3.35 9.41
N LEU A 41 10.60 2.94 8.18
CA LEU A 41 9.79 1.75 7.92
C LEU A 41 10.59 0.45 8.12
N ARG A 42 11.92 0.53 8.18
CA ARG A 42 12.81 -0.59 8.49
C ARG A 42 13.09 -0.76 9.98
N VAL A 43 12.23 -0.22 10.81
CA VAL A 43 12.28 -0.46 12.27
C VAL A 43 12.22 -1.96 12.53
N HIS A 44 13.15 -2.44 13.34
CA HIS A 44 13.18 -3.84 13.76
C HIS A 44 11.99 -4.14 14.65
N ILE A 45 11.00 -4.82 14.11
CA ILE A 45 9.73 -5.12 14.77
C ILE A 45 9.79 -6.38 15.64
N TYR A 46 10.90 -7.11 15.59
CA TYR A 46 11.11 -8.35 16.34
C TYR A 46 12.60 -8.61 16.56
N ASP A 47 12.91 -9.48 17.49
CA ASP A 47 14.28 -9.92 17.72
C ASP A 47 14.87 -10.54 16.45
N GLU A 48 15.99 -10.01 15.96
CA GLU A 48 16.69 -10.50 14.76
C GLU A 48 17.13 -11.97 14.87
N ASN A 49 17.15 -12.52 16.07
CA ASN A 49 17.50 -13.91 16.35
C ASN A 49 16.32 -14.87 16.14
N ILE A 50 15.07 -14.36 16.07
CA ILE A 50 13.90 -15.19 15.79
C ILE A 50 13.99 -15.71 14.36
N LYS A 51 14.07 -17.04 14.23
CA LYS A 51 13.99 -17.77 12.97
C LYS A 51 12.94 -18.86 13.08
N GLY A 52 12.19 -19.08 12.01
CA GLY A 52 11.11 -20.06 11.99
C GLY A 52 9.75 -19.42 12.22
N GLU A 53 8.82 -20.20 12.76
CA GLU A 53 7.45 -19.77 12.97
C GLU A 53 7.37 -18.52 13.86
N PHE A 54 6.51 -17.57 13.44
CA PHE A 54 6.30 -16.30 14.12
C PHE A 54 4.83 -16.17 14.54
N THR A 55 4.61 -16.08 15.84
CA THR A 55 3.26 -16.03 16.44
C THR A 55 2.90 -14.63 16.94
N PRO A 56 1.61 -14.31 17.16
CA PRO A 56 1.20 -13.01 17.67
C PRO A 56 1.88 -12.62 19.00
N GLU A 57 2.20 -13.59 19.86
CA GLU A 57 2.84 -13.36 21.16
C GLU A 57 4.29 -12.87 21.01
N MET A 58 4.94 -13.23 19.90
CA MET A 58 6.32 -12.79 19.61
C MET A 58 6.40 -11.34 19.13
N LEU A 59 5.27 -10.74 18.73
CA LEU A 59 5.20 -9.33 18.37
C LEU A 59 4.98 -8.48 19.63
N ASP A 60 6.05 -7.89 20.13
CA ASP A 60 6.04 -6.95 21.27
C ASP A 60 5.60 -5.57 20.75
N LEU A 61 4.33 -5.22 20.99
CA LEU A 61 3.77 -3.95 20.55
C LEU A 61 4.36 -2.75 21.27
N GLU A 62 4.70 -2.85 22.57
CA GLU A 62 5.28 -1.74 23.34
C GLU A 62 6.65 -1.38 22.76
N LYS A 63 7.49 -2.39 22.56
CA LYS A 63 8.80 -2.21 21.93
C LYS A 63 8.66 -1.67 20.51
N LEU A 64 7.77 -2.23 19.69
CA LEU A 64 7.52 -1.78 18.32
C LEU A 64 7.14 -0.29 18.28
N ILE A 65 6.21 0.15 19.12
CA ILE A 65 5.76 1.54 19.18
C ILE A 65 6.88 2.47 19.62
N ASP A 66 7.70 2.05 20.60
CA ASP A 66 8.84 2.83 21.06
C ASP A 66 9.93 2.93 19.96
N ASP A 67 10.22 1.85 19.26
CA ASP A 67 11.15 1.83 18.14
C ASP A 67 10.66 2.75 16.99
N ILE A 68 9.36 2.72 16.65
CA ILE A 68 8.77 3.63 15.65
C ILE A 68 8.90 5.09 16.12
N LYS A 69 8.57 5.37 17.39
CA LYS A 69 8.69 6.71 17.97
C LYS A 69 10.11 7.24 17.87
N HIS A 70 11.12 6.41 18.18
CA HIS A 70 12.53 6.78 18.05
C HIS A 70 12.93 7.00 16.59
N ALA A 71 12.47 6.13 15.68
CA ALA A 71 12.75 6.24 14.25
C ALA A 71 12.22 7.55 13.64
N TYR A 72 11.03 8.00 14.09
CA TYR A 72 10.44 9.26 13.64
C TYR A 72 10.82 10.48 14.48
N GLN A 73 11.63 10.29 15.52
CA GLN A 73 12.13 11.41 16.33
C GLN A 73 13.02 12.32 15.47
N GLY A 74 12.69 13.60 15.41
CA GLY A 74 13.41 14.57 14.56
C GLY A 74 12.92 14.62 13.10
N HIS A 75 12.07 13.71 12.66
CA HIS A 75 11.48 13.81 11.32
C HIS A 75 10.54 15.00 11.18
N SER A 76 10.60 15.63 10.02
CA SER A 76 9.64 16.67 9.62
C SER A 76 8.25 16.06 9.39
N LEU A 77 7.20 16.85 9.65
CA LEU A 77 5.84 16.52 9.24
C LEU A 77 5.70 16.39 7.71
N LEU A 78 6.54 17.09 6.98
CA LEU A 78 6.48 17.14 5.51
C LEU A 78 7.62 16.33 4.91
N ASN A 79 7.32 15.65 3.82
CA ASN A 79 8.27 14.97 2.95
C ASN A 79 8.10 15.50 1.52
N GLY A 80 8.80 16.58 1.19
CA GLY A 80 8.58 17.31 -0.06
C GLY A 80 7.19 17.95 -0.10
N ASP A 81 6.40 17.59 -1.10
CA ASP A 81 5.02 18.03 -1.32
C ASP A 81 3.98 17.04 -0.77
N THR A 82 4.37 16.19 0.19
CA THR A 82 3.48 15.24 0.88
C THR A 82 3.67 15.32 2.39
N PHE A 83 2.78 14.67 3.14
CA PHE A 83 2.97 14.47 4.57
C PHE A 83 3.83 13.23 4.83
N GLN A 84 4.56 13.25 5.94
CA GLN A 84 5.23 12.06 6.45
C GLN A 84 4.20 11.16 7.14
N SER A 85 3.61 10.23 6.38
CA SER A 85 2.65 9.25 6.90
C SER A 85 3.34 8.04 7.52
N ILE A 86 2.73 7.49 8.58
CA ILE A 86 3.32 6.39 9.37
C ILE A 86 2.41 5.16 9.30
N PRO A 87 2.82 4.06 8.65
CA PRO A 87 2.15 2.76 8.76
C PRO A 87 2.67 1.97 9.97
N LEU A 88 1.86 1.05 10.47
CA LEU A 88 2.28 0.09 11.50
C LEU A 88 2.90 -1.14 10.86
N ALA A 89 4.18 -1.42 11.18
CA ALA A 89 4.88 -2.67 10.86
C ALA A 89 4.58 -3.25 9.46
N PRO A 90 4.92 -2.53 8.37
CA PRO A 90 4.54 -2.94 7.02
C PRO A 90 5.24 -4.21 6.52
N VAL A 91 6.25 -4.69 7.23
CA VAL A 91 6.96 -5.95 6.92
C VAL A 91 6.24 -7.20 7.43
N VAL A 92 5.22 -7.05 8.29
CA VAL A 92 4.38 -8.17 8.73
C VAL A 92 3.33 -8.44 7.67
N PRO A 93 3.19 -9.68 7.17
CA PRO A 93 2.11 -10.07 6.25
C PRO A 93 0.78 -10.17 7.02
N TRP A 94 0.23 -9.01 7.40
CA TRP A 94 -0.95 -8.92 8.25
C TRP A 94 -2.19 -9.60 7.66
N MET A 95 -2.42 -9.45 6.36
CA MET A 95 -3.59 -10.01 5.71
C MET A 95 -3.54 -11.53 5.72
N GLU A 96 -2.38 -12.10 5.39
CA GLU A 96 -2.13 -13.53 5.39
C GLU A 96 -2.25 -14.12 6.81
N ALA A 97 -1.71 -13.41 7.80
CA ALA A 97 -1.83 -13.82 9.20
C ALA A 97 -3.29 -13.83 9.68
N ILE A 98 -4.06 -12.80 9.33
CA ILE A 98 -5.48 -12.68 9.70
C ILE A 98 -6.32 -13.79 9.08
N ILE A 99 -6.05 -14.18 7.84
CA ILE A 99 -6.79 -15.26 7.18
C ILE A 99 -6.36 -16.66 7.60
N GLY A 100 -5.34 -16.79 8.47
CA GLY A 100 -4.92 -18.04 9.09
C GLY A 100 -3.65 -18.66 8.53
N CYS A 101 -2.92 -17.96 7.66
CA CYS A 101 -1.60 -18.43 7.20
C CYS A 101 -0.57 -18.42 8.34
N HIS A 102 0.37 -19.34 8.29
CA HIS A 102 1.49 -19.39 9.22
C HIS A 102 2.58 -18.41 8.82
N LEU A 103 3.01 -17.54 9.73
CA LEU A 103 4.12 -16.62 9.47
C LEU A 103 5.45 -17.23 9.86
N TYR A 104 6.48 -16.97 9.06
CA TYR A 104 7.85 -17.39 9.31
C TYR A 104 8.81 -16.21 9.17
N SER A 105 9.63 -16.03 10.20
CA SER A 105 10.74 -15.09 10.16
C SER A 105 11.95 -15.71 9.48
N LEU A 106 12.54 -15.02 8.53
CA LEU A 106 13.79 -15.39 7.87
C LEU A 106 15.02 -14.94 8.67
N GLY A 107 14.80 -14.21 9.77
CA GLY A 107 15.86 -13.60 10.59
C GLY A 107 16.42 -12.31 9.97
N ARG A 108 17.27 -11.60 10.72
CA ARG A 108 17.98 -10.37 10.32
C ARG A 108 17.08 -9.18 9.94
N GLY A 109 15.93 -8.99 10.60
CA GLY A 109 15.06 -7.84 10.36
C GLY A 109 14.51 -7.75 8.93
N ALA A 110 14.66 -8.82 8.16
CA ALA A 110 14.21 -8.91 6.78
C ALA A 110 12.72 -9.31 6.72
N SER A 111 12.25 -9.63 5.56
CA SER A 111 10.88 -10.02 5.27
C SER A 111 10.42 -11.22 6.10
N MET A 112 9.20 -11.20 6.56
CA MET A 112 8.45 -12.39 6.94
C MET A 112 7.85 -13.02 5.68
N VAL A 113 7.68 -14.32 5.71
CA VAL A 113 6.93 -15.06 4.67
C VAL A 113 5.71 -15.71 5.30
N ALA A 114 4.64 -15.82 4.52
CA ALA A 114 3.44 -16.53 4.91
C ALA A 114 3.39 -17.88 4.17
N ASN A 115 3.10 -18.94 4.91
CA ASN A 115 2.83 -20.27 4.36
C ASN A 115 1.34 -20.58 4.48
N PRO A 116 0.78 -21.42 3.58
CA PRO A 116 -0.63 -21.79 3.65
C PRO A 116 -1.04 -22.29 5.04
N ALA A 117 -2.28 -21.99 5.41
CA ALA A 117 -2.90 -22.56 6.61
C ALA A 117 -3.08 -24.07 6.48
N ASP A 118 -3.10 -24.79 7.62
CA ASP A 118 -3.41 -26.22 7.69
C ASP A 118 -4.94 -26.44 7.53
N ILE A 119 -5.49 -26.01 6.38
CA ILE A 119 -6.92 -26.08 6.06
C ILE A 119 -7.07 -26.74 4.70
N GLU A 120 -7.89 -27.78 4.64
CA GLU A 120 -8.20 -28.41 3.35
C GLU A 120 -8.88 -27.43 2.40
N PRO A 121 -8.54 -27.44 1.10
CA PRO A 121 -9.12 -26.48 0.14
C PRO A 121 -10.65 -26.44 0.15
N GLY A 122 -11.32 -27.58 0.37
CA GLY A 122 -12.77 -27.67 0.46
C GLY A 122 -13.41 -26.90 1.64
N ASP A 123 -12.63 -26.67 2.70
CA ASP A 123 -13.09 -26.03 3.93
C ASP A 123 -12.75 -24.53 3.99
N LEU A 124 -11.94 -24.02 3.04
CA LEU A 124 -11.47 -22.64 3.04
C LEU A 124 -12.62 -21.61 3.02
N ALA A 125 -13.64 -21.84 2.20
CA ALA A 125 -14.78 -20.91 2.14
C ALA A 125 -15.54 -20.87 3.47
N GLN A 126 -15.72 -22.01 4.14
CA GLN A 126 -16.34 -22.06 5.47
C GLN A 126 -15.47 -21.35 6.52
N HIS A 127 -14.17 -21.56 6.49
CA HIS A 127 -13.20 -20.90 7.36
C HIS A 127 -13.28 -19.37 7.19
N LEU A 128 -13.21 -18.87 5.96
CA LEU A 128 -13.24 -17.42 5.69
C LEU A 128 -14.59 -16.79 6.06
N ARG A 129 -15.73 -17.47 5.86
CA ARG A 129 -17.03 -16.98 6.34
C ARG A 129 -17.04 -16.87 7.87
N HIS A 130 -16.61 -17.93 8.57
CA HIS A 130 -16.52 -17.89 10.02
C HIS A 130 -15.60 -16.77 10.53
N LEU A 131 -14.45 -16.60 9.90
CA LEU A 131 -13.53 -15.52 10.20
C LEU A 131 -14.19 -14.14 9.98
N LEU A 132 -14.83 -13.94 8.85
CA LEU A 132 -15.49 -12.67 8.50
C LEU A 132 -16.59 -12.28 9.52
N ASP A 133 -17.33 -13.26 10.03
CA ASP A 133 -18.38 -13.07 11.04
C ASP A 133 -17.79 -12.78 12.43
N ASN A 134 -16.61 -13.34 12.74
CA ASN A 134 -15.97 -13.26 14.05
C ASN A 134 -14.60 -12.54 14.00
N LEU A 135 -14.40 -11.61 13.06
CA LEU A 135 -13.11 -10.98 12.81
C LEU A 135 -12.55 -10.27 14.05
N SER A 136 -13.42 -9.69 14.87
CA SER A 136 -13.05 -9.06 16.14
C SER A 136 -12.48 -10.03 17.19
N GLU A 137 -12.63 -11.34 17.01
CA GLU A 137 -12.06 -12.37 17.88
C GLU A 137 -10.68 -12.85 17.42
N ASN A 138 -10.33 -12.59 16.14
CA ASN A 138 -9.06 -12.97 15.56
C ASN A 138 -7.88 -12.27 16.25
N VAL A 139 -6.88 -13.03 16.66
CA VAL A 139 -5.75 -12.53 17.47
C VAL A 139 -4.86 -11.55 16.70
N TRP A 140 -4.63 -11.77 15.40
CA TRP A 140 -3.84 -10.88 14.57
C TRP A 140 -4.59 -9.58 14.26
N PHE A 141 -5.90 -9.65 14.00
CA PHE A 141 -6.75 -8.48 13.82
C PHE A 141 -6.78 -7.60 15.07
N LYS A 142 -6.93 -8.21 16.27
CA LYS A 142 -6.85 -7.47 17.53
C LYS A 142 -5.48 -6.82 17.71
N LYS A 143 -4.40 -7.57 17.47
CA LYS A 143 -3.03 -7.07 17.62
C LYS A 143 -2.75 -5.89 16.69
N LEU A 144 -3.23 -5.95 15.43
CA LEU A 144 -3.15 -4.84 14.49
C LEU A 144 -3.92 -3.61 15.01
N GLY A 145 -5.14 -3.79 15.48
CA GLY A 145 -5.97 -2.72 16.04
C GLY A 145 -5.37 -2.08 17.30
N ASP A 146 -4.87 -2.89 18.22
CA ASP A 146 -4.21 -2.42 19.46
C ASP A 146 -2.93 -1.65 19.14
N GLY A 147 -2.14 -2.13 18.15
CA GLY A 147 -0.96 -1.44 17.67
C GLY A 147 -1.28 -0.07 17.10
N TYR A 148 -2.33 0.07 16.27
CA TYR A 148 -2.77 1.36 15.75
C TYR A 148 -3.30 2.29 16.84
N GLN A 149 -4.03 1.77 17.83
CA GLN A 149 -4.48 2.56 18.96
C GLN A 149 -3.28 3.14 19.73
N ALA A 150 -2.29 2.31 20.07
CA ALA A 150 -1.08 2.75 20.76
C ALA A 150 -0.26 3.75 19.91
N LEU A 151 -0.11 3.50 18.61
CA LEU A 151 0.60 4.41 17.72
C LEU A 151 -0.10 5.77 17.62
N ALA A 152 -1.43 5.79 17.55
CA ALA A 152 -2.22 7.02 17.52
C ALA A 152 -2.07 7.85 18.80
N GLU A 153 -1.96 7.22 19.96
CA GLU A 153 -1.72 7.89 21.24
C GLU A 153 -0.33 8.55 21.31
N VAL A 154 0.69 7.91 20.71
CA VAL A 154 2.08 8.36 20.80
C VAL A 154 2.46 9.36 19.71
N LEU A 155 2.01 9.15 18.46
CA LEU A 155 2.44 9.91 17.30
C LEU A 155 1.30 10.59 16.52
N GLY A 156 0.05 10.18 16.69
CA GLY A 156 -1.08 10.65 15.88
C GLY A 156 -1.36 12.14 15.95
N ALA A 157 -0.97 12.80 17.06
CA ALA A 157 -1.08 14.26 17.16
C ALA A 157 -0.05 15.01 16.30
N LYS A 158 1.07 14.38 15.97
CA LYS A 158 2.18 14.99 15.23
C LYS A 158 2.21 14.58 13.76
N PHE A 159 1.91 13.32 13.46
CA PHE A 159 1.99 12.74 12.12
C PHE A 159 0.67 12.09 11.73
N PRO A 160 0.29 12.16 10.44
CA PRO A 160 -0.79 11.32 9.94
C PRO A 160 -0.38 9.86 9.99
N LEU A 161 -1.27 9.01 10.48
CA LEU A 161 -1.11 7.58 10.40
C LEU A 161 -1.81 7.06 9.14
N THR A 162 -1.27 6.02 8.52
CA THR A 162 -1.87 5.36 7.37
C THR A 162 -2.02 3.87 7.64
N HIS A 163 -2.92 3.19 6.93
CA HIS A 163 -3.01 1.74 7.04
C HIS A 163 -1.68 1.08 6.65
N THR A 164 -1.42 -0.11 7.22
CA THR A 164 -0.23 -0.91 6.89
C THR A 164 -0.26 -1.42 5.45
N LEU A 165 0.82 -2.03 5.00
CA LEU A 165 0.83 -2.74 3.73
C LEU A 165 -0.17 -3.89 3.78
N MET A 166 -1.13 -3.89 2.85
CA MET A 166 -2.18 -4.90 2.75
C MET A 166 -2.15 -5.51 1.35
N ARG A 167 -2.16 -6.82 1.31
CA ARG A 167 -2.20 -7.56 0.05
C ARG A 167 -3.63 -7.79 -0.40
N GLY A 168 -3.86 -7.81 -1.72
CA GLY A 168 -5.17 -7.92 -2.33
C GLY A 168 -5.83 -9.30 -2.22
N PRO A 169 -7.07 -9.43 -2.69
CA PRO A 169 -7.83 -10.69 -2.58
C PRO A 169 -7.18 -11.86 -3.28
N GLY A 170 -6.57 -11.67 -4.45
CA GLY A 170 -5.84 -12.71 -5.16
C GLY A 170 -4.60 -13.16 -4.40
N ASP A 171 -3.81 -12.20 -3.88
CA ASP A 171 -2.65 -12.51 -3.04
C ASP A 171 -3.05 -13.31 -1.80
N MET A 172 -4.17 -12.95 -1.14
CA MET A 172 -4.71 -13.65 0.02
C MET A 172 -5.12 -15.09 -0.33
N VAL A 173 -5.84 -15.29 -1.43
CA VAL A 173 -6.23 -16.63 -1.91
C VAL A 173 -5.00 -17.42 -2.38
N GLY A 174 -4.04 -16.77 -3.01
CA GLY A 174 -2.74 -17.34 -3.37
C GLY A 174 -1.95 -17.83 -2.15
N ALA A 175 -1.97 -17.05 -1.06
CA ALA A 175 -1.34 -17.46 0.20
C ALA A 175 -2.02 -18.68 0.83
N LEU A 176 -3.35 -18.83 0.72
CA LEU A 176 -4.10 -19.98 1.25
C LEU A 176 -3.95 -21.25 0.39
N LEU A 177 -4.02 -21.11 -0.92
CA LEU A 177 -4.01 -22.26 -1.86
C LEU A 177 -2.62 -22.65 -2.34
N GLY A 178 -1.66 -21.73 -2.25
CA GLY A 178 -0.43 -21.72 -3.03
C GLY A 178 -0.64 -21.04 -4.38
N HIS A 179 0.27 -20.13 -4.77
CA HIS A 179 0.17 -19.29 -5.98
C HIS A 179 0.00 -20.12 -7.27
N GLU A 180 0.78 -21.19 -7.44
CA GLU A 180 0.67 -22.08 -8.59
C GLU A 180 -0.70 -22.77 -8.66
N ASN A 181 -1.27 -23.16 -7.52
CA ASN A 181 -2.59 -23.79 -7.45
C ASN A 181 -3.69 -22.80 -7.80
N LEU A 182 -3.60 -21.54 -7.34
CA LEU A 182 -4.54 -20.48 -7.69
C LEU A 182 -4.57 -20.28 -9.21
N VAL A 183 -3.41 -20.01 -9.82
CA VAL A 183 -3.31 -19.82 -11.28
C VAL A 183 -3.75 -21.06 -12.05
N GLY A 184 -3.34 -22.25 -11.60
CA GLY A 184 -3.76 -23.53 -12.20
C GLY A 184 -5.29 -23.75 -12.18
N ARG A 185 -5.98 -23.28 -11.14
CA ARG A 185 -7.45 -23.31 -11.05
C ARG A 185 -8.12 -22.24 -11.92
N MET A 186 -7.55 -21.03 -12.02
CA MET A 186 -8.03 -19.99 -12.94
C MET A 186 -7.97 -20.43 -14.41
N LEU A 187 -6.97 -21.25 -14.77
CA LEU A 187 -6.86 -21.83 -16.10
C LEU A 187 -7.91 -22.91 -16.41
N LYS A 188 -8.64 -23.40 -15.40
CA LYS A 188 -9.71 -24.40 -15.52
C LYS A 188 -11.04 -23.84 -14.96
N PRO A 189 -11.58 -22.76 -15.54
CA PRO A 189 -12.73 -22.05 -14.97
C PRO A 189 -13.99 -22.90 -14.88
N ALA A 190 -14.19 -23.85 -15.80
CA ALA A 190 -15.37 -24.72 -15.80
C ALA A 190 -15.56 -25.48 -14.46
N ASP A 191 -14.45 -25.83 -13.81
CA ASP A 191 -14.47 -26.66 -12.59
C ASP A 191 -14.24 -25.81 -11.32
N ASN A 192 -13.74 -24.56 -11.43
CA ASN A 192 -13.23 -23.84 -10.26
C ASN A 192 -13.79 -22.43 -10.09
N LYS A 193 -14.56 -21.90 -11.06
CA LYS A 193 -14.95 -20.49 -11.06
C LYS A 193 -15.75 -20.09 -9.82
N ASP A 194 -16.77 -20.86 -9.48
CA ASP A 194 -17.62 -20.53 -8.33
C ASP A 194 -16.84 -20.60 -7.02
N PHE A 195 -16.00 -21.63 -6.88
CA PHE A 195 -15.11 -21.79 -5.72
C PHE A 195 -14.14 -20.61 -5.59
N LEU A 196 -13.44 -20.23 -6.66
CA LEU A 196 -12.50 -19.11 -6.62
C LEU A 196 -13.21 -17.77 -6.37
N ASN A 197 -14.33 -17.54 -7.03
CA ASN A 197 -15.10 -16.31 -6.84
C ASN A 197 -15.59 -16.16 -5.39
N GLU A 198 -15.99 -17.27 -4.75
CA GLU A 198 -16.37 -17.23 -3.35
C GLU A 198 -15.21 -16.88 -2.43
N LEU A 199 -14.04 -17.49 -2.62
CA LEU A 199 -12.85 -17.17 -1.82
C LEU A 199 -12.41 -15.72 -2.00
N LEU A 200 -12.37 -15.25 -3.25
CA LEU A 200 -11.97 -13.88 -3.59
C LEU A 200 -12.94 -12.84 -3.00
N ASP A 201 -14.26 -13.09 -3.06
CA ASP A 201 -15.27 -12.22 -2.45
C ASP A 201 -15.12 -12.13 -0.92
N LEU A 202 -14.90 -13.27 -0.27
CA LEU A 202 -14.67 -13.31 1.17
C LEU A 202 -13.38 -12.57 1.56
N CYS A 203 -12.30 -12.77 0.81
CA CYS A 203 -11.03 -12.06 1.03
C CYS A 203 -11.19 -10.55 0.82
N ALA A 204 -11.89 -10.09 -0.22
CA ALA A 204 -12.16 -8.67 -0.45
C ALA A 204 -12.97 -8.06 0.72
N LYS A 205 -13.98 -8.75 1.23
CA LYS A 205 -14.76 -8.31 2.40
C LYS A 205 -13.91 -8.21 3.66
N ILE A 206 -13.03 -9.18 3.89
CA ILE A 206 -12.08 -9.17 5.02
C ILE A 206 -11.12 -7.99 4.85
N TYR A 207 -10.54 -7.79 3.66
CA TYR A 207 -9.68 -6.66 3.33
C TYR A 207 -10.34 -5.33 3.69
N ILE A 208 -11.56 -5.10 3.21
CA ILE A 208 -12.32 -3.86 3.47
C ILE A 208 -12.54 -3.65 4.97
N LYS A 209 -12.91 -4.69 5.72
CA LYS A 209 -13.09 -4.57 7.18
C LYS A 209 -11.78 -4.25 7.90
N VAL A 210 -10.66 -4.89 7.50
CA VAL A 210 -9.34 -4.66 8.10
C VAL A 210 -8.86 -3.23 7.79
N ALA A 211 -9.04 -2.75 6.55
CA ALA A 211 -8.68 -1.38 6.18
C ALA A 211 -9.49 -0.35 6.96
N LYS A 212 -10.82 -0.53 7.04
CA LYS A 212 -11.71 0.38 7.78
C LYS A 212 -11.37 0.43 9.27
N MET A 213 -11.11 -0.72 9.90
CA MET A 213 -10.67 -0.77 11.30
C MET A 213 -9.39 0.04 11.53
N GLN A 214 -8.42 -0.07 10.64
CA GLN A 214 -7.18 0.71 10.73
C GLN A 214 -7.46 2.21 10.61
N LEU A 215 -8.23 2.65 9.61
CA LEU A 215 -8.57 4.06 9.42
C LEU A 215 -9.34 4.63 10.62
N GLU A 216 -10.26 3.89 11.21
CA GLU A 216 -10.95 4.26 12.45
C GLU A 216 -9.97 4.46 13.62
N ARG A 217 -8.95 3.61 13.74
CA ARG A 217 -7.93 3.71 14.80
C ARG A 217 -6.90 4.82 14.56
N THR A 218 -6.52 5.07 13.31
CA THR A 218 -5.58 6.15 12.94
C THR A 218 -6.19 7.53 13.18
N LYS A 219 -7.51 7.66 13.17
CA LYS A 219 -8.26 8.92 13.28
C LYS A 219 -7.97 9.88 12.13
N GLU A 220 -8.78 10.91 12.03
CA GLU A 220 -8.60 11.96 11.05
C GLU A 220 -7.36 12.82 11.35
N PHE A 221 -6.66 13.19 10.29
CA PHE A 221 -5.61 14.17 10.30
C PHE A 221 -6.04 15.36 9.43
N LYS A 222 -6.22 16.55 10.03
CA LYS A 222 -6.68 17.75 9.34
C LYS A 222 -7.98 17.54 8.54
N GLU A 223 -8.96 16.91 9.19
CA GLU A 223 -10.28 16.61 8.61
C GLU A 223 -10.22 15.70 7.39
N GLY A 224 -9.30 14.73 7.39
CA GLY A 224 -9.14 13.74 6.34
C GLY A 224 -8.13 12.67 6.68
N TYR A 225 -7.68 11.91 5.67
CA TYR A 225 -6.77 10.77 5.85
C TYR A 225 -5.61 10.85 4.86
N CYS A 226 -4.44 10.44 5.30
CA CYS A 226 -3.30 10.23 4.42
C CYS A 226 -3.18 8.76 4.02
N ASN A 227 -2.74 8.52 2.80
CA ASN A 227 -2.39 7.19 2.35
C ASN A 227 -0.88 6.91 2.53
N TRP A 228 -0.43 5.76 2.00
CA TRP A 228 0.95 5.29 2.05
C TRP A 228 1.99 6.32 1.56
N TRP A 229 1.65 7.11 0.53
CA TRP A 229 2.55 8.12 -0.03
C TRP A 229 2.47 9.49 0.67
N GLY A 230 1.69 9.58 1.74
CA GLY A 230 1.47 10.84 2.45
C GLY A 230 0.57 11.82 1.69
N LEU A 231 -0.15 11.33 0.67
CA LEU A 231 -1.21 12.09 0.01
C LEU A 231 -2.42 12.15 0.94
N TRP A 232 -2.80 13.36 1.31
CA TRP A 232 -4.01 13.62 2.09
C TRP A 232 -5.25 13.71 1.19
N ALA A 233 -6.38 13.21 1.68
CA ALA A 233 -7.69 13.33 1.05
C ALA A 233 -8.76 13.64 2.11
N PRO A 234 -9.85 14.37 1.74
CA PRO A 234 -10.92 14.74 2.69
C PRO A 234 -11.91 13.58 2.93
N GLY A 235 -11.47 12.35 2.99
CA GLY A 235 -12.26 11.15 3.17
C GLY A 235 -11.39 9.94 3.38
N LEU A 236 -12.00 8.76 3.56
CA LEU A 236 -11.30 7.50 3.73
C LEU A 236 -10.41 7.21 2.51
N ASN A 237 -9.11 7.11 2.75
CA ASN A 237 -8.09 7.04 1.71
C ASN A 237 -7.26 5.76 1.87
N VAL A 238 -7.30 4.89 0.86
CA VAL A 238 -6.67 3.56 0.90
C VAL A 238 -5.71 3.36 -0.27
N ARG A 239 -4.64 2.59 -0.05
CA ARG A 239 -3.82 1.98 -1.09
C ARG A 239 -4.21 0.52 -1.21
N THR A 240 -4.56 0.09 -2.42
CA THR A 240 -4.80 -1.32 -2.76
C THR A 240 -3.68 -1.85 -3.65
N GLN A 241 -3.47 -3.15 -3.68
CA GLN A 241 -2.49 -3.81 -4.56
C GLN A 241 -2.90 -5.24 -4.87
N GLU A 242 -2.27 -5.82 -5.90
CA GLU A 242 -2.46 -7.20 -6.30
C GLU A 242 -1.22 -7.73 -7.03
N ASP A 243 -0.36 -8.44 -6.33
CA ASP A 243 0.88 -8.97 -6.92
C ASP A 243 0.60 -10.21 -7.80
N GLU A 244 -0.49 -10.96 -7.53
CA GLU A 244 -0.95 -12.06 -8.39
C GLU A 244 -1.27 -11.62 -9.82
N ALA A 245 -1.55 -10.34 -10.04
CA ALA A 245 -1.75 -9.77 -11.37
C ALA A 245 -0.55 -10.00 -12.30
N ALA A 246 0.66 -10.14 -11.74
CA ALA A 246 1.88 -10.42 -12.50
C ALA A 246 1.91 -11.82 -13.14
N PHE A 247 1.13 -12.77 -12.61
CA PHE A 247 1.17 -14.18 -13.02
C PHE A 247 0.00 -14.57 -13.92
N VAL A 248 -0.94 -13.67 -14.17
CA VAL A 248 -2.16 -13.96 -14.93
C VAL A 248 -2.26 -13.14 -16.22
N SER A 249 -2.95 -13.67 -17.22
CA SER A 249 -3.24 -12.91 -18.44
C SER A 249 -4.30 -11.82 -18.17
N PRO A 250 -4.38 -10.76 -19.00
CA PRO A 250 -5.43 -9.74 -18.89
C PRO A 250 -6.86 -10.32 -18.87
N LYS A 251 -7.09 -11.42 -19.58
CA LYS A 251 -8.39 -12.11 -19.58
C LYS A 251 -8.69 -12.71 -18.21
N LEU A 252 -7.74 -13.43 -17.61
CA LEU A 252 -7.91 -14.04 -16.28
C LEU A 252 -8.03 -12.96 -15.20
N TYR A 253 -7.22 -11.91 -15.29
CA TYR A 253 -7.34 -10.74 -14.40
C TYR A 253 -8.77 -10.17 -14.43
N ASN A 254 -9.31 -9.90 -15.61
CA ASN A 254 -10.67 -9.38 -15.77
C ASN A 254 -11.75 -10.31 -15.23
N GLU A 255 -11.53 -11.61 -15.38
CA GLU A 255 -12.52 -12.60 -15.00
C GLU A 255 -12.52 -12.88 -13.49
N PHE A 256 -11.34 -12.90 -12.86
CA PHE A 256 -11.18 -13.37 -11.48
C PHE A 256 -10.75 -12.30 -10.49
N LEU A 257 -9.95 -11.30 -10.86
CA LEU A 257 -9.39 -10.35 -9.90
C LEU A 257 -10.07 -8.98 -9.95
N LEU A 258 -10.27 -8.43 -11.14
CA LEU A 258 -10.84 -7.09 -11.33
C LEU A 258 -12.17 -6.85 -10.60
N PRO A 259 -13.14 -7.79 -10.54
CA PRO A 259 -14.39 -7.56 -9.80
C PRO A 259 -14.18 -7.21 -8.33
N TYR A 260 -13.18 -7.80 -7.69
CA TYR A 260 -12.88 -7.62 -6.27
C TYR A 260 -12.06 -6.37 -6.01
N HIS A 261 -11.18 -5.97 -6.93
CA HIS A 261 -10.51 -4.66 -6.87
C HIS A 261 -11.50 -3.50 -7.04
N ILE A 262 -12.53 -3.68 -7.88
CA ILE A 262 -13.65 -2.72 -7.98
C ILE A 262 -14.37 -2.63 -6.62
N GLN A 263 -14.66 -3.78 -5.99
CA GLN A 263 -15.32 -3.83 -4.68
C GLN A 263 -14.47 -3.14 -3.61
N GLU A 264 -13.16 -3.32 -3.62
CA GLU A 264 -12.24 -2.63 -2.70
C GLU A 264 -12.22 -1.12 -2.96
N ALA A 265 -12.04 -0.70 -4.21
CA ALA A 265 -11.98 0.71 -4.56
C ALA A 265 -13.28 1.46 -4.20
N ASP A 266 -14.44 0.84 -4.44
CA ASP A 266 -15.76 1.43 -4.19
C ASP A 266 -16.13 1.49 -2.70
N ALA A 267 -15.37 0.80 -1.83
CA ALA A 267 -15.60 0.80 -0.39
C ALA A 267 -15.03 2.03 0.33
N PHE A 268 -14.26 2.89 -0.36
CA PHE A 268 -13.57 4.06 0.18
C PHE A 268 -13.83 5.30 -0.67
N ASP A 269 -13.67 6.48 -0.06
CA ASP A 269 -13.87 7.76 -0.76
C ASP A 269 -12.72 8.02 -1.75
N TYR A 270 -11.51 7.59 -1.41
CA TYR A 270 -10.30 7.69 -2.23
C TYR A 270 -9.55 6.37 -2.21
N SER A 271 -9.15 5.92 -3.38
CA SER A 271 -8.36 4.69 -3.52
C SER A 271 -7.28 4.86 -4.58
N ALA A 272 -6.08 4.37 -4.29
CA ALA A 272 -4.96 4.31 -5.24
C ALA A 272 -4.51 2.86 -5.41
N PHE A 273 -4.49 2.37 -6.64
CA PHE A 273 -4.11 1.00 -6.96
C PHE A 273 -2.65 0.91 -7.37
N HIS A 274 -1.89 0.08 -6.66
CA HIS A 274 -0.47 -0.16 -6.90
C HIS A 274 -0.24 -1.19 -8.01
N MET A 275 0.66 -0.85 -8.92
CA MET A 275 1.11 -1.71 -10.01
C MET A 275 2.63 -1.69 -10.12
N HIS A 276 3.21 -2.81 -10.52
CA HIS A 276 4.61 -2.89 -10.90
C HIS A 276 4.82 -2.62 -12.39
N SER A 277 5.92 -1.97 -12.75
CA SER A 277 6.25 -1.64 -14.14
C SER A 277 6.34 -2.87 -15.05
N GLY A 278 6.71 -4.02 -14.49
CA GLY A 278 6.82 -5.28 -15.24
C GLY A 278 5.50 -5.78 -15.86
N TYR A 279 4.35 -5.41 -15.28
CA TYR A 279 3.04 -5.85 -15.76
C TYR A 279 2.04 -4.71 -16.06
N VAL A 280 2.43 -3.45 -15.89
CA VAL A 280 1.53 -2.30 -16.16
C VAL A 280 0.97 -2.30 -17.58
N ARG A 281 1.73 -2.83 -18.55
CA ARG A 281 1.27 -3.02 -19.93
C ARG A 281 0.31 -4.20 -20.09
N LEU A 282 0.40 -5.19 -19.22
CA LEU A 282 -0.45 -6.38 -19.24
C LEU A 282 -1.81 -6.07 -18.62
N ILE A 283 -1.88 -5.10 -17.72
CA ILE A 283 -3.14 -4.58 -17.22
C ILE A 283 -3.75 -3.63 -18.26
N TYR A 284 -4.04 -4.15 -19.44
CA TYR A 284 -4.93 -3.47 -20.43
C TYR A 284 -6.28 -3.09 -19.82
N ASN A 285 -6.51 -3.48 -18.59
CA ASN A 285 -7.77 -3.39 -17.88
C ASN A 285 -7.83 -2.21 -16.95
N TRP A 286 -6.77 -1.39 -16.84
CA TRP A 286 -6.82 -0.15 -16.08
C TRP A 286 -7.97 0.75 -16.58
N ARG A 287 -8.27 0.72 -17.90
CA ARG A 287 -9.41 1.44 -18.47
C ARG A 287 -10.75 0.89 -18.00
N ASP A 288 -10.88 -0.43 -17.94
CA ASP A 288 -12.07 -1.08 -17.39
C ASP A 288 -12.21 -0.80 -15.91
N PHE A 289 -11.12 -0.87 -15.16
CA PHE A 289 -11.08 -0.53 -13.75
C PHE A 289 -11.47 0.94 -13.53
N SER A 290 -10.85 1.86 -14.26
CA SER A 290 -11.15 3.29 -14.21
C SER A 290 -12.62 3.61 -14.51
N LYS A 291 -13.24 2.91 -15.48
CA LYS A 291 -14.62 3.16 -15.90
C LYS A 291 -15.67 2.49 -15.01
N LYS A 292 -15.34 1.38 -14.36
CA LYS A 292 -16.29 0.55 -13.61
C LYS A 292 -16.24 0.77 -12.10
N SER A 293 -15.31 1.58 -11.60
CA SER A 293 -15.10 1.80 -10.17
C SER A 293 -14.83 3.27 -9.82
N ASN A 294 -14.85 3.55 -8.51
CA ASN A 294 -14.44 4.84 -7.94
C ASN A 294 -12.93 4.96 -7.75
N ILE A 295 -12.10 4.13 -8.42
CA ILE A 295 -10.64 4.25 -8.32
C ILE A 295 -10.20 5.69 -8.58
N SER A 296 -9.43 6.24 -7.66
CA SER A 296 -9.07 7.67 -7.66
C SER A 296 -7.73 7.93 -8.33
N ALA A 297 -6.79 6.99 -8.23
CA ALA A 297 -5.45 7.10 -8.81
C ALA A 297 -4.85 5.72 -9.09
N PHE A 298 -3.87 5.69 -9.99
CA PHE A 298 -3.00 4.52 -10.18
C PHE A 298 -1.59 4.86 -9.72
N GLU A 299 -0.91 3.86 -9.15
CA GLU A 299 0.51 3.97 -8.83
C GLU A 299 1.30 2.93 -9.62
N VAL A 300 2.43 3.36 -10.17
CA VAL A 300 3.36 2.51 -10.89
C VAL A 300 4.72 2.56 -10.22
N ALA A 301 5.10 1.46 -9.57
CA ALA A 301 6.45 1.26 -9.08
C ALA A 301 7.37 0.88 -10.25
N LEU A 302 8.40 1.66 -10.48
CA LEU A 302 9.40 1.38 -11.50
C LEU A 302 10.42 0.39 -10.95
N ASP A 303 10.25 -0.89 -11.28
CA ASP A 303 11.16 -1.93 -10.82
C ASP A 303 12.56 -1.76 -11.43
N PRO A 304 13.65 -2.04 -10.69
CA PRO A 304 15.02 -1.91 -11.20
C PRO A 304 15.29 -2.78 -12.43
N SER A 305 14.62 -3.94 -12.53
CA SER A 305 14.71 -4.88 -13.65
C SER A 305 13.52 -4.80 -14.61
N GLY A 306 12.65 -3.81 -14.44
CA GLY A 306 11.48 -3.60 -15.29
C GLY A 306 11.82 -3.02 -16.67
N PRO A 307 10.80 -2.76 -17.50
CA PRO A 307 10.96 -2.07 -18.78
C PRO A 307 11.59 -0.69 -18.62
N ALA A 308 12.29 -0.21 -19.65
CA ALA A 308 12.80 1.16 -19.67
C ALA A 308 11.65 2.16 -19.56
N VAL A 309 11.91 3.31 -18.95
CA VAL A 309 10.90 4.36 -18.76
C VAL A 309 10.31 4.82 -20.10
N GLU A 310 11.17 5.01 -21.08
CA GLU A 310 10.78 5.42 -22.44
C GLU A 310 9.78 4.46 -23.08
N ASP A 311 9.93 3.17 -22.77
CA ASP A 311 8.99 2.14 -23.25
C ASP A 311 7.63 2.18 -22.53
N LEU A 312 7.56 2.75 -21.35
CA LEU A 312 6.32 2.85 -20.54
C LEU A 312 5.57 4.16 -20.79
N MET A 313 6.23 5.18 -21.35
CA MET A 313 5.70 6.55 -21.41
C MET A 313 4.31 6.63 -22.06
N GLU A 314 4.09 5.94 -23.17
CA GLU A 314 2.77 5.94 -23.81
C GLU A 314 1.67 5.47 -22.86
N THR A 315 1.91 4.36 -22.13
CA THR A 315 0.96 3.82 -21.17
C THR A 315 0.76 4.76 -19.96
N LEU A 316 1.84 5.34 -19.43
CA LEU A 316 1.78 6.28 -18.30
C LEU A 316 1.00 7.54 -18.67
N LEU A 317 1.21 8.10 -19.87
CA LEU A 317 0.47 9.26 -20.38
C LEU A 317 -1.02 8.94 -20.59
N GLU A 318 -1.33 7.76 -21.13
CA GLU A 318 -2.71 7.31 -21.27
C GLU A 318 -3.43 7.21 -19.92
N ILE A 319 -2.81 6.54 -18.91
CA ILE A 319 -3.37 6.45 -17.57
C ILE A 319 -3.59 7.86 -17.00
N ASN A 320 -2.56 8.72 -17.10
CA ASN A 320 -2.61 10.06 -16.54
C ASN A 320 -3.63 10.99 -17.24
N SER A 321 -3.99 10.71 -18.48
CA SER A 321 -5.05 11.44 -19.16
C SER A 321 -6.44 11.22 -18.55
N GLU A 322 -6.66 10.08 -17.86
CA GLU A 322 -7.94 9.75 -17.22
C GLU A 322 -7.90 9.88 -15.68
N LYS A 323 -6.77 9.56 -15.05
CA LYS A 323 -6.61 9.50 -13.59
C LYS A 323 -5.26 10.06 -13.13
N PRO A 324 -5.19 10.60 -11.92
CA PRO A 324 -3.94 10.93 -11.26
C PRO A 324 -2.98 9.73 -11.26
N LEU A 325 -1.70 10.02 -11.44
CA LEU A 325 -0.67 8.99 -11.49
C LEU A 325 0.37 9.20 -10.38
N ILE A 326 0.68 8.13 -9.65
CA ILE A 326 1.78 8.07 -8.71
C ILE A 326 2.90 7.27 -9.37
N ILE A 327 4.12 7.79 -9.39
CA ILE A 327 5.27 7.12 -9.99
C ILE A 327 6.37 7.01 -8.95
N ASP A 328 6.75 5.81 -8.61
CA ASP A 328 7.85 5.53 -7.69
C ASP A 328 9.11 5.08 -8.48
N ALA A 329 10.10 5.99 -8.60
CA ALA A 329 11.39 5.65 -9.19
C ALA A 329 12.32 5.02 -8.14
N THR A 330 13.05 3.99 -8.55
CA THR A 330 13.96 3.24 -7.67
C THR A 330 15.42 3.43 -8.03
N THR A 331 15.74 3.92 -9.24
CA THR A 331 17.11 4.18 -9.69
C THR A 331 17.31 5.60 -10.20
N ASP A 332 18.56 6.08 -10.18
CA ASP A 332 18.93 7.41 -10.70
C ASP A 332 18.64 7.54 -12.21
N GLU A 333 18.74 6.44 -12.97
CA GLU A 333 18.44 6.41 -14.40
C GLU A 333 16.94 6.63 -14.64
N GLN A 334 16.09 5.95 -13.89
CA GLN A 334 14.63 6.13 -13.94
C GLN A 334 14.24 7.55 -13.53
N ASP A 335 14.87 8.08 -12.47
CA ASP A 335 14.68 9.47 -12.02
C ASP A 335 14.95 10.47 -13.15
N LYS A 336 16.11 10.36 -13.79
CA LYS A 336 16.49 11.24 -14.91
C LYS A 336 15.54 11.09 -16.11
N ALA A 337 15.11 9.88 -16.41
CA ALA A 337 14.21 9.61 -17.53
C ALA A 337 12.82 10.23 -17.29
N ILE A 338 12.18 9.98 -16.13
CA ILE A 338 10.86 10.52 -15.81
C ILE A 338 10.87 12.06 -15.76
N LYS A 339 11.89 12.67 -15.15
CA LYS A 339 11.99 14.14 -15.03
C LYS A 339 11.98 14.87 -16.38
N LYS A 340 12.47 14.24 -17.45
CA LYS A 340 12.41 14.82 -18.82
C LYS A 340 10.98 14.96 -19.32
N HIS A 341 10.06 14.14 -18.81
CA HIS A 341 8.68 14.04 -19.29
C HIS A 341 7.66 14.74 -18.38
N PHE A 342 8.08 15.44 -17.31
CA PHE A 342 7.10 16.11 -16.43
C PHE A 342 6.18 17.08 -17.14
N GLY A 343 6.64 17.72 -18.23
CA GLY A 343 5.82 18.61 -19.04
C GLY A 343 4.83 17.92 -19.99
N ASP A 344 4.97 16.61 -20.17
CA ASP A 344 4.17 15.82 -21.11
C ASP A 344 2.91 15.22 -20.46
N PHE A 345 2.89 15.13 -19.12
CA PHE A 345 1.77 14.56 -18.37
C PHE A 345 0.53 15.47 -18.43
N PRO A 346 -0.59 14.98 -18.99
CA PRO A 346 -1.80 15.80 -19.15
C PRO A 346 -2.56 16.07 -17.87
N GLY A 347 -2.40 15.23 -16.85
CA GLY A 347 -3.07 15.30 -15.55
C GLY A 347 -2.12 15.57 -14.40
N SER A 348 -2.49 15.09 -13.23
CA SER A 348 -1.71 15.24 -12.00
C SER A 348 -0.75 14.08 -11.80
N VAL A 349 0.46 14.38 -11.33
CA VAL A 349 1.49 13.38 -11.00
C VAL A 349 1.98 13.59 -9.58
N LEU A 350 2.06 12.54 -8.77
CA LEU A 350 2.94 12.45 -7.61
C LEU A 350 4.17 11.63 -8.00
N TYR A 351 5.32 12.22 -7.86
CA TYR A 351 6.58 11.57 -8.18
C TYR A 351 7.41 11.32 -6.93
N THR A 352 7.78 10.05 -6.70
CA THR A 352 8.70 9.67 -5.63
C THR A 352 10.11 9.58 -6.19
N GLU A 353 10.97 10.49 -5.72
CA GLU A 353 12.39 10.52 -6.07
C GLU A 353 13.14 9.44 -5.29
N PRO A 354 14.07 8.68 -5.94
CA PRO A 354 14.96 7.79 -5.21
C PRO A 354 15.84 8.63 -4.25
N SER A 355 16.13 8.12 -3.05
CA SER A 355 17.03 8.81 -2.15
C SER A 355 18.45 8.69 -2.70
N SER A 356 19.02 9.78 -3.19
CA SER A 356 20.46 9.85 -3.38
C SER A 356 21.16 10.01 -2.03
N ALA A 357 22.33 9.36 -1.85
CA ALA A 357 23.15 9.55 -0.64
C ALA A 357 23.51 11.03 -0.38
N GLN A 358 23.45 11.88 -1.40
CA GLN A 358 23.65 13.34 -1.31
C GLN A 358 22.42 14.10 -0.81
N GLY A 359 21.20 13.61 -1.05
CA GLY A 359 19.96 14.21 -0.52
C GLY A 359 19.87 14.15 1.01
N LEU A 360 20.42 13.11 1.62
CA LEU A 360 20.47 12.94 3.08
C LEU A 360 21.36 13.99 3.79
N LEU A 361 22.39 14.51 3.12
CA LEU A 361 23.25 15.56 3.68
C LEU A 361 22.61 16.96 3.63
N SER A 362 21.76 17.23 2.65
CA SER A 362 21.05 18.51 2.54
C SER A 362 19.92 18.66 3.57
N PHE A 363 19.30 17.57 4.01
CA PHE A 363 18.30 17.60 5.09
C PHE A 363 18.92 17.98 6.45
N LYS A 364 20.14 17.50 6.74
CA LYS A 364 20.86 17.83 7.97
C LYS A 364 21.41 19.28 7.99
N GLN A 365 21.60 19.90 6.83
CA GLN A 365 22.12 21.30 6.76
C GLN A 365 21.04 22.37 6.77
N GLN A 366 19.75 22.02 6.64
CA GLN A 366 18.64 22.98 6.75
C GLN A 366 18.09 23.11 8.18
N GLU A 367 18.56 22.30 9.12
CA GLU A 367 18.16 22.32 10.54
C GLU A 367 19.23 22.95 11.47
N THR A 368 20.34 23.43 10.93
CA THR A 368 21.33 24.28 11.66
C THR A 368 21.22 25.74 11.20
#